data_a708150b56738117e39abb523ea52195
#
_entry.id   a708150b56738117e39abb523ea52195
#
_cell.length_a   1.000
_cell.length_b   1.000
_cell.length_c   1.000
_cell.angle_alpha   90.00
_cell.angle_beta   90.00
_cell.angle_gamma   90.00
#
_symmetry.space_group_name_H-M   'P 1'
#
loop_
_entity.id
_entity.type
_entity.pdbx_description
1 polymer ?
#
loop_
_entity_poly.entity_id
_entity_poly.type
_entity_poly.pdbx_seq_one_letter_code
_entity_poly.pdbx_strand_id
1 'polypeptide(L)'
;TTQFGDVAKGINIINNKDNLRFLLNCNNAAKYAKGEYLLFLNNDTQVQQDWLQPLVDLMEKDATTGMVGSKLIYADGYLQEAGGILWDDASAWNYGNRQNPNDSEFNFVHETDYISGAAIMIRTKLWKEIGGFDERFVPAYCEDSDLAFEVRKHGYKVVYQPKSVVVHFEGISNGTDVTTGQKKYQVENQKKFYEKWEDELKQNHFPNGQDVFLARERGKGKKHILVIDHYVPQYDKDAGSKTTFMYLKMLVGKGYRITFLGDNFYQHEPYTTELQQMGIFVLYGPKYAENWKEWLMENMQYFDIFYLNRPHITIKYIDFIKEHARGKIIYYGHDLHFLRIHREY
;
A
#
# COMPACT_ATOMS: atom_id res chain seq x y z
N THR A 1 3.71 36.40 -6.57
CA THR A 1 5.13 36.15 -6.95
C THR A 1 6.11 36.92 -6.08
N THR A 2 5.76 38.10 -5.57
CA THR A 2 6.63 38.91 -4.69
C THR A 2 6.84 38.28 -3.30
N GLN A 3 6.00 37.37 -2.86
CA GLN A 3 6.06 36.75 -1.54
C GLN A 3 7.05 35.56 -1.46
N PHE A 4 7.42 34.97 -2.59
CA PHE A 4 8.23 33.75 -2.65
C PHE A 4 9.65 33.93 -3.26
N GLY A 5 9.98 35.16 -3.70
CA GLY A 5 11.32 35.50 -4.18
C GLY A 5 11.89 34.52 -5.22
N ASP A 6 13.11 34.07 -5.01
CA ASP A 6 13.82 33.14 -5.92
C ASP A 6 13.21 31.73 -5.98
N VAL A 7 12.44 31.31 -4.97
CA VAL A 7 11.73 30.01 -4.96
C VAL A 7 10.67 29.95 -6.06
N ALA A 8 10.12 31.08 -6.47
CA ALA A 8 9.15 31.16 -7.58
C ALA A 8 9.78 31.08 -8.98
N LYS A 9 11.13 31.15 -9.07
CA LYS A 9 11.83 30.98 -10.35
C LYS A 9 11.67 29.51 -10.80
N GLY A 10 11.02 29.30 -11.94
CA GLY A 10 10.71 27.96 -12.47
C GLY A 10 9.29 27.50 -12.26
N ILE A 11 8.47 28.22 -11.50
CA ILE A 11 7.03 27.93 -11.39
C ILE A 11 6.31 28.52 -12.61
N ASN A 12 5.60 27.65 -13.35
CA ASN A 12 4.72 28.06 -14.41
C ASN A 12 3.28 28.21 -13.86
N ILE A 13 2.76 29.43 -13.88
CA ILE A 13 1.38 29.68 -13.45
C ILE A 13 0.47 29.61 -14.67
N ILE A 14 -0.49 28.67 -14.63
CA ILE A 14 -1.51 28.50 -15.66
C ILE A 14 -2.81 29.09 -15.15
N ASN A 15 -3.26 30.17 -15.78
CA ASN A 15 -4.52 30.82 -15.44
C ASN A 15 -5.65 30.30 -16.34
N ASN A 16 -6.66 29.70 -15.74
CA ASN A 16 -7.90 29.36 -16.44
C ASN A 16 -8.86 30.56 -16.43
N LYS A 17 -9.59 30.74 -17.52
CA LYS A 17 -10.62 31.81 -17.59
C LYS A 17 -11.78 31.56 -16.62
N ASP A 18 -12.15 30.27 -16.48
CA ASP A 18 -13.23 29.78 -15.63
C ASP A 18 -12.70 28.87 -14.52
N ASN A 19 -13.48 28.68 -13.47
CA ASN A 19 -13.16 27.71 -12.43
C ASN A 19 -13.41 26.28 -12.93
N LEU A 20 -12.34 25.62 -13.35
CA LEU A 20 -12.38 24.25 -13.90
C LEU A 20 -12.58 23.16 -12.83
N ARG A 21 -12.61 23.52 -11.54
CA ARG A 21 -12.60 22.56 -10.43
C ARG A 21 -11.37 21.64 -10.48
N PHE A 22 -11.35 20.57 -9.65
CA PHE A 22 -10.18 19.70 -9.52
C PHE A 22 -9.84 18.97 -10.83
N LEU A 23 -10.75 18.15 -11.30
CA LEU A 23 -10.53 17.21 -12.41
C LEU A 23 -10.07 17.90 -13.70
N LEU A 24 -10.85 18.87 -14.19
CA LEU A 24 -10.53 19.56 -15.43
C LEU A 24 -9.31 20.47 -15.30
N ASN A 25 -9.04 21.00 -14.09
CA ASN A 25 -7.84 21.78 -13.82
C ASN A 25 -6.58 20.90 -13.93
N CYS A 26 -6.60 19.70 -13.36
CA CYS A 26 -5.53 18.72 -13.48
C CYS A 26 -5.31 18.29 -14.93
N ASN A 27 -6.37 17.95 -15.65
CA ASN A 27 -6.30 17.59 -17.08
C ASN A 27 -5.70 18.74 -17.92
N ASN A 28 -6.06 19.98 -17.62
CA ASN A 28 -5.51 21.14 -18.34
C ASN A 28 -4.03 21.37 -18.00
N ALA A 29 -3.66 21.33 -16.72
CA ALA A 29 -2.29 21.53 -16.26
C ALA A 29 -1.32 20.48 -16.80
N ALA A 30 -1.76 19.21 -16.85
CA ALA A 30 -0.96 18.10 -17.35
C ALA A 30 -0.49 18.28 -18.82
N LYS A 31 -1.18 19.07 -19.63
CA LYS A 31 -0.79 19.37 -21.03
C LYS A 31 0.54 20.13 -21.11
N TYR A 32 0.92 20.85 -20.06
CA TYR A 32 2.14 21.66 -20.01
C TYR A 32 3.32 20.90 -19.36
N ALA A 33 3.07 19.76 -18.77
CA ALA A 33 4.10 18.95 -18.12
C ALA A 33 5.01 18.26 -19.15
N LYS A 34 6.33 18.27 -18.87
CA LYS A 34 7.39 17.74 -19.75
C LYS A 34 8.17 16.60 -19.09
N GLY A 35 7.95 16.33 -17.79
CA GLY A 35 8.64 15.30 -17.04
C GLY A 35 8.21 13.89 -17.46
N GLU A 36 9.03 12.91 -17.09
CA GLU A 36 8.74 11.49 -17.28
C GLU A 36 7.57 11.03 -16.39
N TYR A 37 7.43 11.64 -15.24
CA TYR A 37 6.34 11.44 -14.30
C TYR A 37 5.51 12.72 -14.14
N LEU A 38 4.21 12.55 -13.97
CA LEU A 38 3.28 13.57 -13.52
C LEU A 38 3.01 13.34 -12.03
N LEU A 39 3.15 14.39 -11.24
CA LEU A 39 2.77 14.38 -9.83
C LEU A 39 1.65 15.39 -9.62
N PHE A 40 0.48 14.89 -9.24
CA PHE A 40 -0.64 15.71 -8.77
C PHE A 40 -0.52 15.84 -7.26
N LEU A 41 -0.53 17.08 -6.79
CA LEU A 41 -0.42 17.41 -5.38
C LEU A 41 -1.43 18.51 -5.05
N ASN A 42 -2.31 18.25 -4.11
CA ASN A 42 -3.31 19.22 -3.68
C ASN A 42 -2.66 20.42 -2.99
N ASN A 43 -3.29 21.59 -3.11
CA ASN A 43 -2.82 22.84 -2.51
C ASN A 43 -3.02 22.90 -0.98
N ASP A 44 -3.80 22.01 -0.39
CA ASP A 44 -4.03 21.82 1.04
C ASP A 44 -3.22 20.64 1.60
N THR A 45 -2.00 20.48 1.08
CA THR A 45 -1.04 19.46 1.54
C THR A 45 0.25 20.09 2.04
N GLN A 46 0.93 19.39 2.95
CA GLN A 46 2.28 19.67 3.39
C GLN A 46 3.14 18.42 3.25
N VAL A 47 4.07 18.44 2.32
CA VAL A 47 5.01 17.35 2.11
C VAL A 47 6.03 17.27 3.25
N GLN A 48 6.44 16.05 3.60
CA GLN A 48 7.45 15.82 4.62
C GLN A 48 8.85 15.66 3.99
N GLN A 49 9.88 15.69 4.81
CA GLN A 49 11.26 15.51 4.33
C GLN A 49 11.38 14.18 3.55
N ASP A 50 12.13 14.21 2.47
CA ASP A 50 12.44 13.05 1.61
C ASP A 50 11.24 12.29 1.03
N TRP A 51 10.07 12.91 0.96
CA TRP A 51 8.82 12.28 0.51
C TRP A 51 8.80 11.88 -0.97
N LEU A 52 9.48 12.64 -1.82
CA LEU A 52 9.42 12.46 -3.28
C LEU A 52 10.28 11.29 -3.78
N GLN A 53 11.51 11.17 -3.26
CA GLN A 53 12.46 10.18 -3.74
C GLN A 53 11.94 8.73 -3.66
N PRO A 54 11.27 8.29 -2.58
CA PRO A 54 10.71 6.94 -2.52
C PRO A 54 9.66 6.63 -3.59
N LEU A 55 8.92 7.64 -4.07
CA LEU A 55 7.97 7.45 -5.18
C LEU A 55 8.73 7.20 -6.49
N VAL A 56 9.75 8.02 -6.76
CA VAL A 56 10.59 7.89 -7.97
C VAL A 56 11.31 6.54 -7.96
N ASP A 57 11.97 6.19 -6.85
CA ASP A 57 12.72 4.92 -6.71
C ASP A 57 11.83 3.70 -7.00
N LEU A 58 10.56 3.74 -6.54
CA LEU A 58 9.64 2.65 -6.78
C LEU A 58 9.25 2.53 -8.26
N MET A 59 9.00 3.67 -8.93
CA MET A 59 8.71 3.72 -10.36
C MET A 59 9.89 3.26 -11.23
N GLU A 60 11.11 3.64 -10.85
CA GLU A 60 12.34 3.24 -11.54
C GLU A 60 12.65 1.74 -11.35
N LYS A 61 12.44 1.23 -10.13
CA LYS A 61 12.73 -0.16 -9.78
C LYS A 61 11.80 -1.17 -10.44
N ASP A 62 10.53 -0.82 -10.62
CA ASP A 62 9.51 -1.70 -11.21
C ASP A 62 8.80 -1.01 -12.36
N ALA A 63 9.20 -1.34 -13.59
CA ALA A 63 8.59 -0.82 -14.82
C ALA A 63 7.09 -1.15 -14.94
N THR A 64 6.57 -2.13 -14.19
CA THR A 64 5.15 -2.47 -14.16
C THR A 64 4.34 -1.57 -13.23
N THR A 65 4.99 -0.74 -12.39
CA THR A 65 4.32 0.29 -11.60
C THR A 65 3.94 1.46 -12.49
N GLY A 66 2.65 1.69 -12.68
CA GLY A 66 2.11 2.79 -13.49
C GLY A 66 1.77 4.02 -12.68
N MET A 67 1.29 3.81 -11.45
CA MET A 67 0.84 4.84 -10.53
C MET A 67 1.28 4.52 -9.11
N VAL A 68 1.74 5.52 -8.37
CA VAL A 68 2.17 5.38 -6.97
C VAL A 68 1.65 6.56 -6.15
N GLY A 69 1.33 6.29 -4.88
CA GLY A 69 0.85 7.31 -3.96
C GLY A 69 1.49 7.27 -2.59
N SER A 70 1.36 8.38 -1.89
CA SER A 70 1.94 8.63 -0.58
C SER A 70 1.06 8.13 0.56
N LYS A 71 1.67 7.90 1.74
CA LYS A 71 0.96 7.84 3.01
C LYS A 71 0.39 9.21 3.33
N LEU A 72 -0.93 9.30 3.48
CA LEU A 72 -1.58 10.53 3.91
C LEU A 72 -1.83 10.51 5.41
N ILE A 73 -1.47 11.59 6.08
CA ILE A 73 -1.74 11.80 7.50
C ILE A 73 -2.53 13.10 7.71
N TYR A 74 -3.40 13.12 8.71
CA TYR A 74 -4.08 14.32 9.12
C TYR A 74 -3.14 15.28 9.86
N ALA A 75 -3.53 16.56 9.96
CA ALA A 75 -2.77 17.56 10.70
C ALA A 75 -2.60 17.26 12.20
N ASP A 76 -3.47 16.43 12.76
CA ASP A 76 -3.40 15.96 14.14
C ASP A 76 -2.49 14.72 14.33
N GLY A 77 -1.85 14.25 13.24
CA GLY A 77 -0.89 13.15 13.25
C GLY A 77 -1.49 11.75 13.09
N TYR A 78 -2.81 11.59 13.04
CA TYR A 78 -3.44 10.31 12.73
C TYR A 78 -3.36 9.98 11.25
N LEU A 79 -3.34 8.69 10.93
CA LEU A 79 -3.37 8.19 9.56
C LEU A 79 -4.67 8.63 8.88
N GLN A 80 -4.56 9.16 7.67
CA GLN A 80 -5.70 9.43 6.81
C GLN A 80 -5.90 8.28 5.81
N GLU A 81 -4.83 7.85 5.16
CA GLU A 81 -4.88 6.79 4.15
C GLU A 81 -3.52 6.10 4.01
N ALA A 82 -3.52 4.77 4.03
CA ALA A 82 -2.42 3.90 3.63
C ALA A 82 -2.82 3.10 2.36
N GLY A 83 -3.20 3.80 1.31
CA GLY A 83 -3.88 3.26 0.14
C GLY A 83 -5.39 3.12 0.35
N GLY A 84 -6.13 2.96 -0.74
CA GLY A 84 -7.59 2.86 -0.74
C GLY A 84 -8.07 1.44 -1.04
N ILE A 85 -9.16 1.04 -0.42
CA ILE A 85 -9.89 -0.20 -0.71
C ILE A 85 -11.19 0.16 -1.40
N LEU A 86 -11.47 -0.48 -2.54
CA LEU A 86 -12.76 -0.43 -3.22
C LEU A 86 -13.48 -1.77 -3.09
N TRP A 87 -14.74 -1.70 -2.76
CA TRP A 87 -15.59 -2.87 -2.57
C TRP A 87 -16.40 -3.20 -3.82
N ASP A 88 -16.98 -4.38 -3.87
CA ASP A 88 -17.76 -4.84 -5.04
C ASP A 88 -19.02 -4.01 -5.33
N ASP A 89 -19.47 -3.20 -4.36
CA ASP A 89 -20.57 -2.23 -4.47
C ASP A 89 -20.10 -0.81 -4.86
N ALA A 90 -18.83 -0.64 -5.23
CA ALA A 90 -18.17 0.64 -5.52
C ALA A 90 -18.06 1.58 -4.32
N SER A 91 -18.34 1.15 -3.10
CA SER A 91 -17.98 1.91 -1.91
C SER A 91 -16.47 1.86 -1.67
N ALA A 92 -15.91 2.89 -1.05
CA ALA A 92 -14.49 3.06 -0.87
C ALA A 92 -14.13 3.32 0.59
N TRP A 93 -13.01 2.74 1.04
CA TRP A 93 -12.43 3.01 2.34
C TRP A 93 -11.00 3.51 2.20
N ASN A 94 -10.67 4.58 2.90
CA ASN A 94 -9.27 4.95 3.15
C ASN A 94 -8.71 3.99 4.18
N TYR A 95 -7.82 3.07 3.76
CA TYR A 95 -7.29 2.05 4.66
C TYR A 95 -6.50 2.67 5.80
N GLY A 96 -6.80 2.26 7.04
CA GLY A 96 -6.16 2.76 8.24
C GLY A 96 -6.65 4.13 8.74
N ASN A 97 -7.77 4.65 8.21
CA ASN A 97 -8.31 5.94 8.61
C ASN A 97 -8.44 6.08 10.13
N ARG A 98 -7.90 7.19 10.68
CA ARG A 98 -7.86 7.52 12.12
C ARG A 98 -7.06 6.54 12.99
N GLN A 99 -6.23 5.68 12.41
CA GLN A 99 -5.31 4.81 13.14
C GLN A 99 -3.93 5.46 13.32
N ASN A 100 -3.03 4.77 14.06
CA ASN A 100 -1.66 5.22 14.25
C ASN A 100 -0.81 4.96 13.00
N PRO A 101 -0.26 5.99 12.32
CA PRO A 101 0.51 5.82 11.07
C PRO A 101 1.80 5.00 11.24
N ASN A 102 2.25 4.78 12.47
CA ASN A 102 3.46 4.04 12.78
C ASN A 102 3.22 2.53 12.98
N ASP A 103 1.97 2.08 13.03
CA ASP A 103 1.68 0.65 13.13
C ASP A 103 2.23 -0.09 11.91
N SER A 104 2.81 -1.27 12.14
CA SER A 104 3.54 -2.01 11.10
C SER A 104 2.70 -2.33 9.87
N GLU A 105 1.39 -2.49 10.05
CA GLU A 105 0.44 -2.79 8.98
C GLU A 105 0.26 -1.67 7.95
N PHE A 106 0.71 -0.44 8.25
CA PHE A 106 0.68 0.71 7.34
C PHE A 106 2.06 1.09 6.81
N ASN A 107 3.08 0.25 7.05
CA ASN A 107 4.47 0.60 6.77
C ASN A 107 5.17 -0.34 5.77
N PHE A 108 4.43 -0.98 4.86
CA PHE A 108 5.01 -1.77 3.78
C PHE A 108 4.44 -1.37 2.41
N VAL A 109 5.23 -1.54 1.36
CA VAL A 109 4.81 -1.28 -0.03
C VAL A 109 3.81 -2.35 -0.47
N HIS A 110 2.68 -1.96 -1.03
CA HIS A 110 1.71 -2.93 -1.55
C HIS A 110 0.87 -2.36 -2.69
N GLU A 111 0.32 -3.24 -3.51
CA GLU A 111 -0.70 -2.86 -4.47
C GLU A 111 -1.97 -2.46 -3.74
N THR A 112 -2.65 -1.43 -4.22
CA THR A 112 -3.90 -0.92 -3.64
C THR A 112 -4.95 -0.68 -4.72
N ASP A 113 -6.22 -0.57 -4.34
CA ASP A 113 -7.29 -0.37 -5.32
C ASP A 113 -7.27 1.03 -5.91
N TYR A 114 -7.01 2.04 -5.11
CA TYR A 114 -6.83 3.42 -5.56
C TYR A 114 -5.86 4.19 -4.65
N ILE A 115 -5.46 5.35 -5.09
CA ILE A 115 -4.70 6.36 -4.35
C ILE A 115 -5.49 7.65 -4.38
N SER A 116 -5.63 8.30 -3.25
CA SER A 116 -6.30 9.61 -3.16
C SER A 116 -5.67 10.65 -4.08
N GLY A 117 -6.50 11.41 -4.77
CA GLY A 117 -6.10 12.52 -5.64
C GLY A 117 -5.24 13.60 -4.96
N ALA A 118 -5.12 13.55 -3.62
CA ALA A 118 -4.30 14.50 -2.87
C ALA A 118 -2.80 14.42 -3.18
N ALA A 119 -2.27 13.21 -3.50
CA ALA A 119 -0.84 13.01 -3.82
C ALA A 119 -0.65 11.76 -4.71
N ILE A 120 -0.73 11.95 -6.03
CA ILE A 120 -0.60 10.89 -7.03
C ILE A 120 0.58 11.16 -7.96
N MET A 121 1.47 10.17 -8.13
CA MET A 121 2.46 10.15 -9.21
C MET A 121 2.11 9.06 -10.23
N ILE A 122 2.13 9.42 -11.53
CA ILE A 122 1.82 8.52 -12.64
C ILE A 122 2.84 8.72 -13.77
N ARG A 123 3.13 7.66 -14.55
CA ARG A 123 3.95 7.80 -15.76
C ARG A 123 3.27 8.71 -16.76
N THR A 124 3.97 9.74 -17.23
CA THR A 124 3.41 10.72 -18.20
C THR A 124 2.93 10.04 -19.48
N LYS A 125 3.65 9.02 -19.95
CA LYS A 125 3.25 8.26 -21.12
C LYS A 125 1.91 7.56 -20.91
N LEU A 126 1.76 6.85 -19.79
CA LEU A 126 0.53 6.15 -19.41
C LEU A 126 -0.65 7.13 -19.24
N TRP A 127 -0.42 8.27 -18.56
CA TRP A 127 -1.43 9.32 -18.44
C TRP A 127 -1.98 9.78 -19.80
N LYS A 128 -1.09 9.96 -20.80
CA LYS A 128 -1.48 10.36 -22.15
C LYS A 128 -2.21 9.23 -22.89
N GLU A 129 -1.84 7.99 -22.70
CA GLU A 129 -2.50 6.81 -23.30
C GLU A 129 -3.92 6.63 -22.72
N ILE A 130 -4.10 6.84 -21.44
CA ILE A 130 -5.40 6.80 -20.75
C ILE A 130 -6.28 7.99 -21.19
N GLY A 131 -5.68 9.15 -21.46
CA GLY A 131 -6.38 10.39 -21.80
C GLY A 131 -6.65 11.31 -20.62
N GLY A 132 -6.04 11.06 -19.45
CA GLY A 132 -6.22 11.82 -18.23
C GLY A 132 -7.36 11.34 -17.34
N PHE A 133 -7.85 12.20 -16.45
CA PHE A 133 -9.06 11.94 -15.69
C PHE A 133 -10.29 11.97 -16.58
N ASP A 134 -11.19 11.00 -16.41
CA ASP A 134 -12.43 10.88 -17.19
C ASP A 134 -13.43 11.98 -16.80
N GLU A 135 -13.79 12.80 -17.78
CA GLU A 135 -14.66 13.98 -17.58
C GLU A 135 -16.10 13.63 -17.16
N ARG A 136 -16.52 12.34 -17.22
CA ARG A 136 -17.82 11.91 -16.69
C ARG A 136 -17.97 12.14 -15.18
N PHE A 137 -16.83 12.25 -14.46
CA PHE A 137 -16.80 12.46 -13.02
C PHE A 137 -16.74 13.95 -12.60
N VAL A 138 -16.87 14.87 -13.56
CA VAL A 138 -16.98 16.30 -13.25
C VAL A 138 -18.17 16.54 -12.31
N PRO A 139 -18.03 17.37 -11.26
CA PRO A 139 -16.89 18.26 -10.96
C PRO A 139 -15.79 17.62 -10.11
N ALA A 140 -16.05 16.52 -9.41
CA ALA A 140 -15.11 15.82 -8.52
C ALA A 140 -15.69 14.50 -8.00
N TYR A 141 -14.81 13.67 -7.36
CA TYR A 141 -15.01 12.35 -6.77
C TYR A 141 -15.08 11.21 -7.77
N CYS A 142 -14.42 10.11 -7.42
CA CYS A 142 -14.21 8.89 -8.20
C CYS A 142 -13.26 9.01 -9.40
N GLU A 143 -12.73 10.19 -9.73
CA GLU A 143 -11.75 10.38 -10.80
C GLU A 143 -10.42 9.69 -10.50
N ASP A 144 -9.98 9.69 -9.25
CA ASP A 144 -8.76 9.02 -8.78
C ASP A 144 -8.92 7.49 -8.78
N SER A 145 -10.05 7.02 -8.31
CA SER A 145 -10.42 5.60 -8.34
C SER A 145 -10.53 5.09 -9.78
N ASP A 146 -11.17 5.86 -10.67
CA ASP A 146 -11.28 5.56 -12.09
C ASP A 146 -9.92 5.51 -12.79
N LEU A 147 -9.06 6.49 -12.52
CA LEU A 147 -7.68 6.49 -13.03
C LEU A 147 -6.92 5.25 -12.59
N ALA A 148 -7.06 4.82 -11.34
CA ALA A 148 -6.42 3.62 -10.82
C ALA A 148 -6.91 2.35 -11.56
N PHE A 149 -8.19 2.28 -11.91
CA PHE A 149 -8.75 1.17 -12.70
C PHE A 149 -8.27 1.22 -14.14
N GLU A 150 -8.21 2.38 -14.77
CA GLU A 150 -7.66 2.52 -16.13
C GLU A 150 -6.15 2.15 -16.15
N VAL A 151 -5.37 2.53 -15.15
CA VAL A 151 -3.96 2.11 -14.99
C VAL A 151 -3.84 0.59 -15.01
N ARG A 152 -4.67 -0.12 -14.22
CA ARG A 152 -4.68 -1.60 -14.21
C ARG A 152 -5.15 -2.21 -15.50
N LYS A 153 -6.16 -1.66 -16.14
CA LYS A 153 -6.65 -2.09 -17.45
C LYS A 153 -5.56 -2.00 -18.54
N HIS A 154 -4.63 -1.05 -18.40
CA HIS A 154 -3.45 -0.93 -19.25
C HIS A 154 -2.29 -1.87 -18.85
N GLY A 155 -2.51 -2.77 -17.89
CA GLY A 155 -1.53 -3.78 -17.44
C GLY A 155 -0.50 -3.29 -16.44
N TYR A 156 -0.72 -2.14 -15.83
CA TYR A 156 0.17 -1.57 -14.81
C TYR A 156 -0.38 -1.76 -13.39
N LYS A 157 0.49 -1.62 -12.40
CA LYS A 157 0.15 -1.64 -10.97
C LYS A 157 -0.12 -0.24 -10.43
N VAL A 158 -0.99 -0.17 -9.44
CA VAL A 158 -1.22 0.97 -8.57
C VAL A 158 -0.66 0.62 -7.20
N VAL A 159 0.30 1.40 -6.68
CA VAL A 159 1.11 1.00 -5.53
C VAL A 159 1.16 2.10 -4.47
N TYR A 160 0.99 1.70 -3.22
CA TYR A 160 1.18 2.56 -2.06
C TYR A 160 2.63 2.53 -1.58
N GLN A 161 3.21 3.71 -1.29
CA GLN A 161 4.57 3.89 -0.78
C GLN A 161 4.58 4.52 0.61
N PRO A 162 4.80 3.75 1.69
CA PRO A 162 4.72 4.25 3.05
C PRO A 162 5.82 5.25 3.44
N LYS A 163 6.97 5.24 2.75
CA LYS A 163 8.08 6.18 3.01
C LYS A 163 7.81 7.58 2.46
N SER A 164 6.88 7.71 1.54
CA SER A 164 6.40 9.01 1.06
C SER A 164 5.28 9.48 1.97
N VAL A 165 5.52 10.49 2.80
CA VAL A 165 4.55 10.98 3.78
C VAL A 165 4.11 12.40 3.41
N VAL A 166 2.80 12.61 3.38
CA VAL A 166 2.18 13.92 3.08
C VAL A 166 1.10 14.19 4.13
N VAL A 167 1.17 15.35 4.76
CA VAL A 167 0.07 15.87 5.61
C VAL A 167 -0.98 16.47 4.69
N HIS A 168 -2.24 16.05 4.82
CA HIS A 168 -3.35 16.56 4.04
C HIS A 168 -4.40 17.19 4.97
N PHE A 169 -4.64 18.49 4.79
CA PHE A 169 -5.55 19.31 5.59
C PHE A 169 -6.99 19.18 5.10
N GLU A 170 -7.50 17.96 5.00
CA GLU A 170 -8.85 17.68 4.48
C GLU A 170 -9.93 18.51 5.18
N GLY A 171 -10.91 18.98 4.40
CA GLY A 171 -12.10 19.68 4.89
C GLY A 171 -11.99 21.20 4.93
N ILE A 172 -10.80 21.78 4.71
CA ILE A 172 -10.65 23.24 4.64
C ILE A 172 -11.33 23.81 3.39
N SER A 173 -11.27 23.07 2.26
CA SER A 173 -11.77 23.55 0.96
C SER A 173 -13.20 23.13 0.65
N ASN A 174 -13.72 21.99 1.13
CA ASN A 174 -14.96 21.38 0.62
C ASN A 174 -16.03 21.02 1.67
N GLY A 175 -15.75 21.20 2.97
CA GLY A 175 -16.67 20.79 4.05
C GLY A 175 -16.81 19.27 4.19
N THR A 176 -17.61 18.81 5.18
CA THR A 176 -17.79 17.37 5.48
C THR A 176 -19.21 16.86 5.22
N ASP A 177 -20.17 17.72 4.88
CA ASP A 177 -21.58 17.37 4.69
C ASP A 177 -21.84 16.80 3.28
N VAL A 178 -22.29 15.53 3.21
CA VAL A 178 -22.60 14.81 1.96
C VAL A 178 -23.92 15.27 1.30
N THR A 179 -24.75 16.06 2.00
CA THR A 179 -26.04 16.52 1.47
C THR A 179 -25.92 17.88 0.78
N THR A 180 -24.83 18.61 1.03
CA THR A 180 -24.61 19.96 0.51
C THR A 180 -23.24 20.10 -0.14
N GLY A 181 -23.06 21.12 -0.95
CA GLY A 181 -21.77 21.42 -1.59
C GLY A 181 -21.34 20.39 -2.63
N GLN A 182 -20.03 20.13 -2.70
CA GLN A 182 -19.45 19.20 -3.69
C GLN A 182 -19.71 17.73 -3.36
N LYS A 183 -19.87 17.37 -2.09
CA LYS A 183 -20.06 15.96 -1.68
C LYS A 183 -21.33 15.30 -2.21
N LYS A 184 -22.35 16.07 -2.61
CA LYS A 184 -23.52 15.51 -3.30
C LYS A 184 -23.15 14.76 -4.59
N TYR A 185 -22.08 15.18 -5.27
CA TYR A 185 -21.61 14.52 -6.48
C TYR A 185 -20.95 13.17 -6.22
N GLN A 186 -20.51 12.92 -4.99
CA GLN A 186 -19.91 11.63 -4.62
C GLN A 186 -20.89 10.46 -4.87
N VAL A 187 -22.15 10.61 -4.47
CA VAL A 187 -23.18 9.58 -4.66
C VAL A 187 -23.51 9.37 -6.14
N GLU A 188 -23.61 10.47 -6.91
CA GLU A 188 -23.88 10.37 -8.35
C GLU A 188 -22.71 9.75 -9.10
N ASN A 189 -21.48 10.15 -8.79
CA ASN A 189 -20.29 9.65 -9.45
C ASN A 189 -19.95 8.22 -9.04
N GLN A 190 -20.30 7.80 -7.81
CA GLN A 190 -20.19 6.39 -7.40
C GLN A 190 -21.08 5.48 -8.26
N LYS A 191 -22.30 5.91 -8.62
CA LYS A 191 -23.18 5.17 -9.55
C LYS A 191 -22.55 5.04 -10.94
N LYS A 192 -22.04 6.16 -11.49
CA LYS A 192 -21.36 6.16 -12.80
C LYS A 192 -20.10 5.28 -12.78
N PHE A 193 -19.36 5.27 -11.65
CA PHE A 193 -18.21 4.43 -11.46
C PHE A 193 -18.59 2.96 -11.42
N TYR A 194 -19.64 2.60 -10.66
CA TYR A 194 -20.18 1.25 -10.62
C TYR A 194 -20.60 0.78 -12.02
N GLU A 195 -21.40 1.57 -12.75
CA GLU A 195 -21.84 1.26 -14.10
C GLU A 195 -20.68 1.04 -15.08
N LYS A 196 -19.58 1.81 -14.95
CA LYS A 196 -18.38 1.65 -15.78
C LYS A 196 -17.59 0.38 -15.46
N TRP A 197 -17.51 0.00 -14.17
CA TRP A 197 -16.59 -1.01 -13.67
C TRP A 197 -17.28 -2.23 -13.02
N GLU A 198 -18.57 -2.43 -13.24
CA GLU A 198 -19.38 -3.47 -12.57
C GLU A 198 -18.74 -4.87 -12.66
N ASP A 199 -18.29 -5.28 -13.86
CA ASP A 199 -17.69 -6.59 -14.07
C ASP A 199 -16.36 -6.75 -13.30
N GLU A 200 -15.50 -5.73 -13.33
CA GLU A 200 -14.23 -5.72 -12.59
C GLU A 200 -14.47 -5.78 -11.07
N LEU A 201 -15.42 -4.98 -10.57
CA LEU A 201 -15.78 -4.92 -9.16
C LEU A 201 -16.30 -6.27 -8.68
N LYS A 202 -17.25 -6.87 -9.37
CA LYS A 202 -17.83 -8.17 -8.99
C LYS A 202 -16.81 -9.31 -9.04
N GLN A 203 -15.91 -9.29 -10.01
CA GLN A 203 -14.93 -10.34 -10.20
C GLN A 203 -13.75 -10.25 -9.23
N ASN A 204 -13.20 -9.05 -9.03
CA ASN A 204 -11.89 -8.85 -8.42
C ASN A 204 -11.90 -8.16 -7.06
N HIS A 205 -13.06 -7.70 -6.58
CA HIS A 205 -13.20 -7.04 -5.29
C HIS A 205 -14.01 -7.88 -4.30
N PHE A 206 -13.90 -7.58 -3.02
CA PHE A 206 -14.65 -8.26 -1.94
C PHE A 206 -15.92 -7.48 -1.63
N PRO A 207 -16.97 -8.14 -1.03
CA PRO A 207 -18.08 -7.45 -0.44
C PRO A 207 -17.63 -6.48 0.65
N ASN A 208 -18.34 -5.35 0.78
CA ASN A 208 -17.97 -4.27 1.68
C ASN A 208 -17.67 -4.76 3.11
N GLY A 209 -16.46 -4.44 3.58
CA GLY A 209 -15.96 -4.78 4.92
C GLY A 209 -15.52 -6.23 5.11
N GLN A 210 -15.61 -7.10 4.08
CA GLN A 210 -15.15 -8.49 4.17
C GLN A 210 -13.71 -8.63 3.74
N ASP A 211 -12.98 -9.55 4.40
CA ASP A 211 -11.61 -9.92 4.05
C ASP A 211 -10.66 -8.70 3.89
N VAL A 212 -10.77 -7.71 4.78
CA VAL A 212 -9.98 -6.47 4.76
C VAL A 212 -8.48 -6.76 4.70
N PHE A 213 -8.01 -7.82 5.36
CA PHE A 213 -6.62 -8.26 5.33
C PHE A 213 -6.12 -8.56 3.91
N LEU A 214 -6.96 -9.17 3.07
CA LEU A 214 -6.65 -9.44 1.66
C LEU A 214 -6.93 -8.21 0.79
N ALA A 215 -8.03 -7.50 1.03
CA ALA A 215 -8.48 -6.38 0.23
C ALA A 215 -7.45 -5.23 0.22
N ARG A 216 -6.84 -4.91 1.37
CA ARG A 216 -5.88 -3.81 1.52
C ARG A 216 -4.70 -3.85 0.55
N GLU A 217 -4.31 -5.06 0.10
CA GLU A 217 -3.15 -5.30 -0.78
C GLU A 217 -3.50 -6.03 -2.08
N ARG A 218 -4.78 -5.99 -2.48
CA ARG A 218 -5.29 -6.71 -3.65
C ARG A 218 -4.92 -8.20 -3.64
N GLY A 219 -5.13 -8.82 -2.48
CA GLY A 219 -4.75 -10.21 -2.21
C GLY A 219 -5.72 -11.26 -2.75
N LYS A 220 -6.91 -10.87 -3.28
CA LYS A 220 -7.91 -11.81 -3.80
C LYS A 220 -7.30 -12.71 -4.87
N GLY A 221 -7.38 -14.03 -4.67
CA GLY A 221 -6.80 -15.03 -5.60
C GLY A 221 -5.29 -15.18 -5.58
N LYS A 222 -4.55 -14.43 -4.75
CA LYS A 222 -3.11 -14.57 -4.55
C LYS A 222 -2.82 -15.52 -3.39
N LYS A 223 -1.66 -16.19 -3.46
CA LYS A 223 -1.20 -17.08 -2.38
C LYS A 223 -0.48 -16.29 -1.30
N HIS A 224 -0.87 -16.53 -0.05
CA HIS A 224 -0.32 -15.87 1.13
C HIS A 224 0.52 -16.84 1.95
N ILE A 225 1.70 -16.39 2.39
CA ILE A 225 2.64 -17.15 3.21
C ILE A 225 2.90 -16.41 4.51
N LEU A 226 2.69 -17.06 5.64
CA LEU A 226 3.25 -16.63 6.91
C LEU A 226 4.62 -17.28 7.10
N VAL A 227 5.65 -16.46 7.20
CA VAL A 227 7.02 -16.88 7.50
C VAL A 227 7.33 -16.55 8.96
N ILE A 228 7.72 -17.56 9.74
CA ILE A 228 8.12 -17.40 11.14
C ILE A 228 9.59 -17.75 11.30
N ASP A 229 10.39 -16.81 11.84
CA ASP A 229 11.80 -17.00 12.14
C ASP A 229 12.15 -16.35 13.48
N HIS A 230 13.38 -16.45 13.92
CA HIS A 230 13.87 -15.91 15.20
C HIS A 230 13.73 -14.38 15.27
N TYR A 231 14.18 -13.68 14.23
CA TYR A 231 14.15 -12.22 14.10
C TYR A 231 14.15 -11.81 12.63
N VAL A 232 13.93 -10.54 12.35
CA VAL A 232 14.07 -9.99 11.00
C VAL A 232 15.48 -10.31 10.46
N PRO A 233 15.60 -10.93 9.27
CA PRO A 233 16.87 -11.46 8.78
C PRO A 233 17.91 -10.36 8.53
N GLN A 234 18.96 -10.37 9.35
CA GLN A 234 20.14 -9.50 9.20
C GLN A 234 21.13 -10.16 8.26
N TYR A 235 20.88 -10.11 6.97
CA TYR A 235 21.50 -10.92 5.90
C TYR A 235 23.01 -10.71 5.73
N ASP A 236 23.58 -9.65 6.28
CA ASP A 236 25.01 -9.35 6.28
C ASP A 236 25.73 -9.78 7.58
N LYS A 237 24.98 -10.30 8.57
CA LYS A 237 25.50 -10.70 9.88
C LYS A 237 25.72 -12.20 10.02
N ASP A 238 24.80 -13.02 9.47
CA ASP A 238 24.88 -14.46 9.57
C ASP A 238 24.31 -15.18 8.34
N ALA A 239 24.78 -16.41 8.12
CA ALA A 239 24.42 -17.23 6.96
C ALA A 239 22.94 -17.66 6.96
N GLY A 240 22.35 -17.90 8.13
CA GLY A 240 20.93 -18.26 8.26
C GLY A 240 20.04 -17.12 7.85
N SER A 241 20.31 -15.90 8.35
CA SER A 241 19.60 -14.67 7.96
C SER A 241 19.74 -14.39 6.47
N LYS A 242 20.94 -14.58 5.90
CA LYS A 242 21.14 -14.43 4.45
C LYS A 242 20.28 -15.40 3.66
N THR A 243 20.20 -16.64 4.09
CA THR A 243 19.38 -17.68 3.44
C THR A 243 17.90 -17.33 3.52
N THR A 244 17.40 -16.96 4.71
CA THR A 244 16.00 -16.52 4.90
C THR A 244 15.67 -15.32 3.99
N PHE A 245 16.53 -14.31 3.97
CA PHE A 245 16.34 -13.12 3.11
C PHE A 245 16.25 -13.48 1.61
N MET A 246 17.12 -14.39 1.14
CA MET A 246 17.10 -14.83 -0.26
C MET A 246 15.82 -15.60 -0.61
N TYR A 247 15.31 -16.45 0.31
CA TYR A 247 14.02 -17.10 0.12
C TYR A 247 12.86 -16.11 0.09
N LEU A 248 12.82 -15.13 1.00
CA LEU A 248 11.82 -14.07 1.00
C LEU A 248 11.81 -13.33 -0.34
N LYS A 249 12.97 -12.91 -0.82
CA LYS A 249 13.13 -12.24 -2.12
C LYS A 249 12.65 -13.12 -3.28
N MET A 250 12.97 -14.39 -3.28
CA MET A 250 12.52 -15.36 -4.30
C MET A 250 10.99 -15.52 -4.27
N LEU A 251 10.39 -15.66 -3.09
CA LEU A 251 8.95 -15.85 -2.93
C LEU A 251 8.16 -14.62 -3.37
N VAL A 252 8.61 -13.41 -2.99
CA VAL A 252 8.04 -12.15 -3.49
C VAL A 252 8.13 -12.09 -5.01
N GLY A 253 9.31 -12.42 -5.58
CA GLY A 253 9.52 -12.44 -7.03
C GLY A 253 8.64 -13.45 -7.78
N LYS A 254 8.11 -14.49 -7.10
CA LYS A 254 7.12 -15.42 -7.62
C LYS A 254 5.66 -14.99 -7.43
N GLY A 255 5.44 -13.78 -6.87
CA GLY A 255 4.11 -13.21 -6.69
C GLY A 255 3.38 -13.62 -5.41
N TYR A 256 4.05 -14.33 -4.48
CA TYR A 256 3.47 -14.61 -3.18
C TYR A 256 3.36 -13.35 -2.34
N ARG A 257 2.27 -13.23 -1.59
CA ARG A 257 2.12 -12.23 -0.50
C ARG A 257 2.71 -12.82 0.77
N ILE A 258 3.55 -12.05 1.45
CA ILE A 258 4.29 -12.54 2.62
C ILE A 258 4.00 -11.69 3.83
N THR A 259 3.62 -12.36 4.91
CA THR A 259 3.67 -11.81 6.26
C THR A 259 4.85 -12.45 6.98
N PHE A 260 5.70 -11.64 7.58
CA PHE A 260 6.87 -12.10 8.32
C PHE A 260 6.69 -11.84 9.82
N LEU A 261 6.85 -12.88 10.62
CA LEU A 261 6.84 -12.85 12.08
C LEU A 261 8.23 -13.20 12.59
N GLY A 262 8.94 -12.21 13.14
CA GLY A 262 10.12 -12.46 13.97
C GLY A 262 9.70 -12.74 15.41
N ASP A 263 10.12 -13.87 15.99
CA ASP A 263 9.73 -14.34 17.34
C ASP A 263 10.03 -13.33 18.46
N ASN A 264 10.98 -12.41 18.22
CA ASN A 264 11.30 -11.34 19.15
C ASN A 264 10.45 -10.07 18.97
N PHE A 265 9.63 -10.00 17.92
CA PHE A 265 8.78 -8.86 17.56
C PHE A 265 9.49 -7.50 17.54
N TYR A 266 10.78 -7.51 17.26
CA TYR A 266 11.61 -6.31 17.28
C TYR A 266 11.83 -5.76 15.87
N GLN A 267 11.75 -4.43 15.73
CA GLN A 267 12.07 -3.72 14.51
C GLN A 267 13.59 -3.55 14.37
N HIS A 268 14.22 -4.32 13.50
CA HIS A 268 15.65 -4.27 13.21
C HIS A 268 15.94 -3.42 11.99
N GLU A 269 16.35 -2.17 12.16
CA GLU A 269 16.76 -1.34 11.02
C GLU A 269 18.22 -1.58 10.60
N PRO A 270 18.52 -1.53 9.30
CA PRO A 270 17.63 -1.16 8.15
C PRO A 270 16.82 -2.35 7.60
N TYR A 271 16.98 -3.55 8.13
CA TYR A 271 16.47 -4.82 7.56
C TYR A 271 14.94 -4.89 7.52
N THR A 272 14.27 -4.36 8.56
CA THR A 272 12.80 -4.29 8.58
C THR A 272 12.29 -3.43 7.44
N THR A 273 12.85 -2.23 7.29
CA THR A 273 12.50 -1.32 6.20
C THR A 273 12.75 -1.96 4.83
N GLU A 274 13.84 -2.72 4.66
CA GLU A 274 14.11 -3.41 3.39
C GLU A 274 13.06 -4.47 3.05
N LEU A 275 12.63 -5.28 4.03
CA LEU A 275 11.53 -6.23 3.83
C LEU A 275 10.23 -5.50 3.47
N GLN A 276 9.90 -4.42 4.16
CA GLN A 276 8.72 -3.61 3.90
C GLN A 276 8.75 -2.97 2.50
N GLN A 277 9.92 -2.52 2.04
CA GLN A 277 10.11 -2.01 0.67
C GLN A 277 10.11 -3.10 -0.41
N MET A 278 10.20 -4.38 -0.02
CA MET A 278 9.97 -5.52 -0.90
C MET A 278 8.49 -5.95 -0.95
N GLY A 279 7.62 -5.32 -0.18
CA GLY A 279 6.20 -5.65 -0.10
C GLY A 279 5.87 -6.72 0.95
N ILE A 280 6.72 -6.89 1.95
CA ILE A 280 6.50 -7.85 3.04
C ILE A 280 5.91 -7.13 4.25
N PHE A 281 4.75 -7.61 4.71
CA PHE A 281 4.18 -7.16 5.97
C PHE A 281 4.95 -7.78 7.13
N VAL A 282 5.65 -6.97 7.93
CA VAL A 282 6.46 -7.43 9.06
C VAL A 282 5.74 -7.14 10.37
N LEU A 283 5.50 -8.17 11.18
CA LEU A 283 4.89 -8.04 12.51
C LEU A 283 5.95 -7.61 13.55
N TYR A 284 5.82 -6.43 14.11
CA TYR A 284 6.67 -5.94 15.19
C TYR A 284 5.92 -5.03 16.15
N GLY A 285 6.50 -4.84 17.33
CA GLY A 285 5.99 -3.97 18.38
C GLY A 285 5.09 -4.67 19.41
N PRO A 286 4.75 -3.97 20.50
CA PRO A 286 4.02 -4.53 21.66
C PRO A 286 2.66 -5.13 21.27
N LYS A 287 1.94 -4.49 20.32
CA LYS A 287 0.65 -4.95 19.81
C LYS A 287 0.68 -6.43 19.41
N TYR A 288 1.74 -6.85 18.71
CA TYR A 288 1.87 -8.23 18.23
C TYR A 288 2.60 -9.12 19.24
N ALA A 289 3.58 -8.60 19.97
CA ALA A 289 4.34 -9.37 20.96
C ALA A 289 3.43 -9.91 22.07
N GLU A 290 2.46 -9.10 22.51
CA GLU A 290 1.53 -9.44 23.57
C GLU A 290 0.34 -10.28 23.10
N ASN A 291 -0.08 -10.11 21.83
CA ASN A 291 -1.34 -10.67 21.29
C ASN A 291 -1.14 -11.49 20.01
N TRP A 292 0.04 -12.14 19.82
CA TRP A 292 0.31 -12.87 18.59
C TRP A 292 -0.64 -14.05 18.34
N LYS A 293 -1.14 -14.70 19.41
CA LYS A 293 -2.09 -15.82 19.28
C LYS A 293 -3.44 -15.34 18.78
N GLU A 294 -3.95 -14.28 19.36
CA GLU A 294 -5.19 -13.63 18.98
C GLU A 294 -5.11 -13.16 17.53
N TRP A 295 -4.00 -12.48 17.19
CA TRP A 295 -3.77 -12.04 15.83
C TRP A 295 -3.70 -13.21 14.84
N LEU A 296 -3.03 -14.31 15.19
CA LEU A 296 -3.01 -15.52 14.35
C LEU A 296 -4.41 -16.12 14.22
N MET A 297 -5.19 -16.23 15.29
CA MET A 297 -6.56 -16.74 15.23
C MET A 297 -7.45 -15.94 14.28
N GLU A 298 -7.32 -14.62 14.29
CA GLU A 298 -8.08 -13.73 13.40
C GLU A 298 -7.65 -13.81 11.93
N ASN A 299 -6.38 -14.15 11.65
CA ASN A 299 -5.81 -14.01 10.31
C ASN A 299 -5.34 -15.32 9.68
N MET A 300 -5.24 -16.44 10.42
CA MET A 300 -4.62 -17.65 9.87
C MET A 300 -5.38 -18.29 8.72
N GLN A 301 -6.67 -18.00 8.57
CA GLN A 301 -7.49 -18.45 7.42
C GLN A 301 -7.00 -17.87 6.09
N TYR A 302 -6.25 -16.78 6.12
CA TYR A 302 -5.72 -16.11 4.91
C TYR A 302 -4.40 -16.71 4.42
N PHE A 303 -3.73 -17.56 5.23
CA PHE A 303 -2.46 -18.14 4.86
C PHE A 303 -2.62 -19.52 4.22
N ASP A 304 -2.17 -19.64 2.98
CA ASP A 304 -2.06 -20.93 2.27
C ASP A 304 -0.87 -21.76 2.77
N ILE A 305 0.18 -21.11 3.25
CA ILE A 305 1.44 -21.73 3.67
C ILE A 305 1.94 -21.09 4.96
N PHE A 306 2.33 -21.94 5.90
CA PHE A 306 3.07 -21.58 7.11
C PHE A 306 4.50 -22.08 6.96
N TYR A 307 5.45 -21.16 6.81
CA TYR A 307 6.86 -21.48 6.62
C TYR A 307 7.62 -21.21 7.91
N LEU A 308 7.98 -22.31 8.60
CA LEU A 308 8.56 -22.27 9.94
C LEU A 308 10.07 -22.51 9.87
N ASN A 309 10.84 -21.59 10.39
CA ASN A 309 12.29 -21.69 10.45
C ASN A 309 12.76 -22.07 11.86
N ARG A 310 13.89 -22.79 11.92
CA ARG A 310 14.63 -23.12 13.13
C ARG A 310 13.84 -23.97 14.14
N PRO A 311 14.41 -25.06 14.69
CA PRO A 311 13.68 -25.98 15.55
C PRO A 311 13.18 -25.30 16.85
N HIS A 312 14.01 -24.48 17.51
CA HIS A 312 13.66 -23.81 18.76
C HIS A 312 12.58 -22.71 18.60
N ILE A 313 12.41 -22.17 17.40
CA ILE A 313 11.33 -21.26 17.08
C ILE A 313 10.08 -22.07 16.70
N THR A 314 10.23 -23.02 15.80
CA THR A 314 9.12 -23.85 15.32
C THR A 314 8.33 -24.49 16.45
N ILE A 315 9.00 -25.00 17.49
CA ILE A 315 8.35 -25.67 18.63
C ILE A 315 7.36 -24.76 19.39
N LYS A 316 7.55 -23.45 19.35
CA LYS A 316 6.66 -22.50 20.01
C LYS A 316 5.32 -22.33 19.28
N TYR A 317 5.29 -22.53 17.97
CA TYR A 317 4.16 -22.21 17.11
C TYR A 317 3.47 -23.42 16.51
N ILE A 318 4.19 -24.55 16.34
CA ILE A 318 3.76 -25.66 15.50
C ILE A 318 2.45 -26.30 15.98
N ASP A 319 2.30 -26.52 17.28
CA ASP A 319 1.11 -27.17 17.82
C ASP A 319 -0.10 -26.28 17.66
N PHE A 320 0.04 -24.98 17.97
CA PHE A 320 -1.01 -24.00 17.77
C PHE A 320 -1.43 -23.90 16.28
N ILE A 321 -0.46 -23.88 15.35
CA ILE A 321 -0.74 -23.82 13.93
C ILE A 321 -1.43 -25.11 13.46
N LYS A 322 -0.96 -26.30 13.90
CA LYS A 322 -1.58 -27.59 13.53
C LYS A 322 -3.02 -27.70 14.01
N GLU A 323 -3.33 -27.14 15.17
CA GLU A 323 -4.67 -27.21 15.74
C GLU A 323 -5.66 -26.34 14.98
N HIS A 324 -5.23 -25.16 14.49
CA HIS A 324 -6.16 -24.13 14.00
C HIS A 324 -6.02 -23.81 12.51
N ALA A 325 -4.88 -24.07 11.89
CA ALA A 325 -4.64 -23.71 10.50
C ALA A 325 -5.08 -24.79 9.50
N ARG A 326 -5.50 -24.35 8.31
CA ARG A 326 -5.80 -25.22 7.16
C ARG A 326 -4.71 -25.21 6.10
N GLY A 327 -3.79 -24.24 6.15
CA GLY A 327 -2.71 -24.07 5.19
C GLY A 327 -1.63 -25.15 5.32
N LYS A 328 -0.81 -25.29 4.29
CA LYS A 328 0.32 -26.22 4.28
C LYS A 328 1.42 -25.74 5.22
N ILE A 329 1.95 -26.63 6.07
CA ILE A 329 3.10 -26.34 6.94
C ILE A 329 4.38 -26.82 6.26
N ILE A 330 5.37 -25.93 6.16
CA ILE A 330 6.73 -26.20 5.69
C ILE A 330 7.68 -25.87 6.83
N TYR A 331 8.50 -26.84 7.20
CA TYR A 331 9.57 -26.65 8.17
C TYR A 331 10.93 -26.58 7.48
N TYR A 332 11.74 -25.56 7.84
CA TYR A 332 13.11 -25.41 7.36
C TYR A 332 14.10 -25.33 8.54
N GLY A 333 14.89 -26.36 8.71
CA GLY A 333 15.78 -26.54 9.88
C GLY A 333 17.07 -25.73 9.84
N HIS A 334 17.45 -25.14 8.70
CA HIS A 334 18.75 -24.50 8.41
C HIS A 334 19.97 -25.42 8.61
N ASP A 335 19.91 -26.32 9.62
CA ASP A 335 20.98 -27.20 10.04
C ASP A 335 20.37 -28.48 10.62
N LEU A 336 21.16 -29.57 10.61
CA LEU A 336 20.80 -30.84 11.25
C LEU A 336 21.22 -30.81 12.72
N HIS A 337 20.58 -29.98 13.52
CA HIS A 337 20.90 -29.75 14.93
C HIS A 337 21.02 -31.02 15.75
N PHE A 338 20.19 -32.03 15.46
CA PHE A 338 20.25 -33.31 16.16
C PHE A 338 21.56 -34.05 15.93
N LEU A 339 22.17 -33.95 14.74
CA LEU A 339 23.48 -34.56 14.46
C LEU A 339 24.61 -33.84 15.19
N ARG A 340 24.51 -32.53 15.36
CA ARG A 340 25.46 -31.72 16.13
C ARG A 340 25.41 -32.13 17.61
N ILE A 341 24.22 -32.13 18.20
CA ILE A 341 24.02 -32.55 19.60
C ILE A 341 24.51 -33.97 19.81
N HIS A 342 24.18 -34.89 18.90
CA HIS A 342 24.63 -36.30 18.99
C HIS A 342 26.14 -36.49 18.90
N ARG A 343 26.87 -35.55 18.28
CA ARG A 343 28.35 -35.57 18.20
C ARG A 343 29.03 -34.94 19.42
N GLU A 344 28.30 -34.12 20.16
CA GLU A 344 28.79 -33.48 21.40
C GLU A 344 28.65 -34.39 22.65
N TYR A 345 27.90 -35.50 22.53
CA TYR A 345 27.77 -36.60 23.51
C TYR A 345 28.52 -37.84 23.04
#